data_6f05c4d202d3878d1f87565ae8aed308
#
_entry.id   6f05c4d202d3878d1f87565ae8aed308
#
_cell.length_a   1.000
_cell.length_b   1.000
_cell.length_c   1.000
_cell.angle_alpha   90.00
_cell.angle_beta   90.00
_cell.angle_gamma   90.00
#
_symmetry.space_group_name_H-M   'P 1'
#
loop_
_entity.id
_entity.type
_entity.pdbx_description
1 polymer ?
#
loop_
_entity_poly.entity_id
_entity_poly.type
_entity_poly.pdbx_seq_one_letter_code
_entity_poly.pdbx_strand_id
1 'polypeptide(L)'
;MAAKYDFYKTPVSKDSTKRPRFHARIVSSGTIDTDDLAKRIHGRCTVTPADVAAVLISLSEVTAEYLREGKRVHIDGLGYLQVTLQCPAVQSTHEIRAESIRFKSVAFRPEVELKDSLKTMTLERAKYKSHSRQLEPDRIDQLLASYFAEHEYMTRVAFQRLCGLTSSTASRRLHQFVEAXXXXXXXXXATSRFTCQ
;
A
#
# COMPACT_ATOMS: atom_id res chain seq x y z
N MET A 1 -11.70 -8.00 14.68
CA MET A 1 -10.29 -7.52 14.63
C MET A 1 -10.30 -6.02 14.44
N ALA A 2 -9.38 -5.31 15.12
CA ALA A 2 -9.26 -3.85 14.99
C ALA A 2 -8.27 -3.50 13.87
N ALA A 3 -8.62 -2.49 13.07
CA ALA A 3 -7.71 -1.94 12.07
C ALA A 3 -6.67 -1.05 12.77
N LYS A 4 -5.42 -1.16 12.36
CA LYS A 4 -4.32 -0.43 13.01
C LYS A 4 -4.05 0.89 12.31
N TYR A 5 -3.80 1.95 13.10
CA TYR A 5 -3.43 3.25 12.59
C TYR A 5 -2.16 3.78 13.26
N ASP A 6 -1.50 4.74 12.62
CA ASP A 6 -0.39 5.50 13.23
C ASP A 6 -0.43 6.94 12.75
N PHE A 7 0.29 7.81 13.44
CA PHE A 7 0.33 9.25 13.17
C PHE A 7 1.54 9.62 12.29
N TYR A 8 1.25 10.39 11.26
CA TYR A 8 2.23 10.88 10.28
C TYR A 8 2.25 12.42 10.32
N LYS A 9 3.45 12.97 10.23
CA LYS A 9 3.59 14.43 10.10
C LYS A 9 3.11 14.86 8.71
N THR A 10 2.30 15.89 8.68
CA THR A 10 1.92 16.53 7.41
C THR A 10 3.15 17.29 6.90
N PRO A 11 3.56 17.06 5.64
CA PRO A 11 4.64 17.86 5.06
C PRO A 11 4.29 19.34 5.13
N VAL A 12 5.23 20.14 5.57
CA VAL A 12 5.09 21.60 5.64
C VAL A 12 6.10 22.17 4.66
N SER A 13 5.68 23.17 3.88
CA SER A 13 6.56 23.89 2.97
C SER A 13 7.73 24.48 3.78
N LYS A 14 8.92 24.52 3.20
CA LYS A 14 10.14 25.03 3.84
C LYS A 14 9.98 26.47 4.36
N ASP A 15 9.13 27.25 3.70
CA ASP A 15 8.90 28.66 4.02
C ASP A 15 7.73 28.90 4.98
N SER A 16 7.15 27.81 5.52
CA SER A 16 5.97 27.93 6.38
C SER A 16 6.37 28.07 7.85
N THR A 17 5.88 29.10 8.50
CA THR A 17 6.00 29.31 9.95
C THR A 17 5.04 28.45 10.77
N LYS A 18 4.20 27.64 10.09
CA LYS A 18 3.18 26.82 10.77
C LYS A 18 3.84 25.60 11.44
N ARG A 19 3.39 25.30 12.65
CA ARG A 19 3.83 24.10 13.38
C ARG A 19 3.39 22.83 12.64
N PRO A 20 4.23 21.79 12.64
CA PRO A 20 3.87 20.53 11.98
C PRO A 20 2.62 19.92 12.63
N ARG A 21 1.67 19.54 11.79
CA ARG A 21 0.45 18.85 12.19
C ARG A 21 0.60 17.35 11.98
N PHE A 22 -0.12 16.57 12.75
CA PHE A 22 -0.17 15.11 12.60
C PHE A 22 -1.54 14.70 12.04
N HIS A 23 -1.55 13.71 11.20
CA HIS A 23 -2.76 13.08 10.71
C HIS A 23 -2.64 11.56 10.87
N ALA A 24 -3.76 10.91 11.19
CA ALA A 24 -3.81 9.45 11.33
C ALA A 24 -3.93 8.80 9.94
N ARG A 25 -3.22 7.70 9.75
CA ARG A 25 -3.34 6.83 8.56
C ARG A 25 -3.44 5.38 8.99
N ILE A 26 -4.20 4.59 8.24
CA ILE A 26 -4.25 3.14 8.44
C ILE A 26 -2.86 2.55 8.15
N VAL A 27 -2.43 1.66 9.03
CA VAL A 27 -1.25 0.82 8.82
C VAL A 27 -1.74 -0.47 8.17
N SER A 28 -1.48 -0.62 6.87
CA SER A 28 -1.93 -1.80 6.13
C SER A 28 -1.34 -3.08 6.73
N SER A 29 -2.18 -4.05 6.97
CA SER A 29 -1.78 -5.39 7.43
C SER A 29 -1.50 -6.35 6.27
N GLY A 30 -1.73 -5.90 5.04
CA GLY A 30 -1.50 -6.69 3.83
C GLY A 30 -2.46 -6.30 2.73
N THR A 31 -2.31 -6.92 1.59
CA THR A 31 -3.22 -6.80 0.46
C THR A 31 -3.93 -8.13 0.28
N ILE A 32 -5.23 -8.07 0.13
CA ILE A 32 -6.05 -9.23 -0.21
C ILE A 32 -6.13 -9.26 -1.74
N ASP A 33 -5.76 -10.36 -2.34
CA ASP A 33 -5.80 -10.50 -3.80
C ASP A 33 -7.12 -11.16 -4.28
N THR A 34 -7.23 -11.32 -5.59
CA THR A 34 -8.43 -11.88 -6.22
C THR A 34 -8.69 -13.32 -5.78
N ASP A 35 -7.65 -14.12 -5.60
CA ASP A 35 -7.79 -15.51 -5.17
C ASP A 35 -8.35 -15.61 -3.75
N ASP A 36 -7.88 -14.75 -2.85
CA ASP A 36 -8.38 -14.70 -1.47
C ASP A 36 -9.84 -14.23 -1.43
N LEU A 37 -10.18 -13.24 -2.28
CA LEU A 37 -11.58 -12.80 -2.42
C LEU A 37 -12.47 -13.93 -2.94
N ALA A 38 -12.01 -14.63 -3.98
CA ALA A 38 -12.77 -15.71 -4.60
C ALA A 38 -13.05 -16.86 -3.59
N LYS A 39 -12.03 -17.24 -2.81
CA LYS A 39 -12.19 -18.26 -1.75
C LYS A 39 -13.22 -17.81 -0.71
N ARG A 40 -13.18 -16.53 -0.32
CA ARG A 40 -14.08 -16.00 0.70
C ARG A 40 -15.52 -15.87 0.19
N ILE A 41 -15.69 -15.54 -1.09
CA ILE A 41 -17.00 -15.48 -1.76
C ILE A 41 -17.58 -16.92 -1.86
N HIS A 42 -16.77 -17.88 -2.31
CA HIS A 42 -17.18 -19.28 -2.38
C HIS A 42 -17.70 -19.81 -1.03
N GLY A 43 -17.09 -19.40 0.07
CA GLY A 43 -17.56 -19.78 1.42
C GLY A 43 -18.92 -19.17 1.82
N ARG A 44 -19.50 -18.28 1.00
CA ARG A 44 -20.78 -17.61 1.27
C ARG A 44 -21.88 -17.94 0.26
N CYS A 45 -21.52 -18.54 -0.86
CA CYS A 45 -22.46 -18.85 -1.94
C CYS A 45 -21.93 -20.05 -2.75
N THR A 46 -22.76 -20.57 -3.66
CA THR A 46 -22.45 -21.76 -4.45
C THR A 46 -21.51 -21.51 -5.63
N VAL A 47 -21.14 -20.25 -5.88
CA VAL A 47 -20.26 -19.88 -7.00
C VAL A 47 -18.85 -20.39 -6.75
N THR A 48 -18.22 -21.03 -7.75
CA THR A 48 -16.84 -21.55 -7.61
C THR A 48 -15.81 -20.40 -7.68
N PRO A 49 -14.60 -20.58 -7.13
CA PRO A 49 -13.55 -19.57 -7.28
C PRO A 49 -13.21 -19.25 -8.75
N ALA A 50 -13.30 -20.23 -9.64
CA ALA A 50 -13.07 -20.03 -11.07
C ALA A 50 -14.15 -19.12 -11.69
N ASP A 51 -15.41 -19.33 -11.32
CA ASP A 51 -16.51 -18.47 -11.78
C ASP A 51 -16.33 -17.02 -11.28
N VAL A 52 -15.93 -16.85 -10.02
CA VAL A 52 -15.66 -15.52 -9.45
C VAL A 52 -14.55 -14.84 -10.25
N ALA A 53 -13.46 -15.54 -10.54
CA ALA A 53 -12.36 -14.99 -11.32
C ALA A 53 -12.82 -14.56 -12.72
N ALA A 54 -13.60 -15.42 -13.40
CA ALA A 54 -14.14 -15.12 -14.73
C ALA A 54 -15.05 -13.87 -14.71
N VAL A 55 -15.95 -13.79 -13.72
CA VAL A 55 -16.83 -12.63 -13.55
C VAL A 55 -16.03 -11.34 -13.30
N LEU A 56 -14.99 -11.37 -12.47
CA LEU A 56 -14.17 -10.20 -12.19
C LEU A 56 -13.39 -9.72 -13.42
N ILE A 57 -12.88 -10.66 -14.23
CA ILE A 57 -12.21 -10.33 -15.49
C ILE A 57 -13.21 -9.65 -16.44
N SER A 58 -14.36 -10.27 -16.67
CA SER A 58 -15.40 -9.72 -17.55
C SER A 58 -15.90 -8.35 -17.05
N LEU A 59 -16.10 -8.22 -15.75
CA LEU A 59 -16.50 -6.93 -15.14
C LEU A 59 -15.49 -5.83 -15.43
N SER A 60 -14.20 -6.15 -15.34
CA SER A 60 -13.12 -5.20 -15.62
C SER A 60 -13.16 -4.75 -17.10
N GLU A 61 -13.32 -5.68 -18.02
CA GLU A 61 -13.37 -5.42 -19.47
C GLU A 61 -14.58 -4.56 -19.83
N VAL A 62 -15.77 -4.98 -19.40
CA VAL A 62 -17.03 -4.25 -19.67
C VAL A 62 -17.00 -2.85 -19.05
N THR A 63 -16.46 -2.73 -17.83
CA THR A 63 -16.28 -1.43 -17.17
C THR A 63 -15.40 -0.51 -18.02
N ALA A 64 -14.27 -1.04 -18.52
CA ALA A 64 -13.35 -0.26 -19.36
C ALA A 64 -14.02 0.19 -20.66
N GLU A 65 -14.86 -0.65 -21.27
CA GLU A 65 -15.62 -0.31 -22.49
C GLU A 65 -16.53 0.91 -22.24
N TYR A 66 -17.38 0.83 -21.22
CA TYR A 66 -18.30 1.94 -20.90
C TYR A 66 -17.56 3.21 -20.49
N LEU A 67 -16.45 3.09 -19.77
CA LEU A 67 -15.65 4.26 -19.41
C LEU A 67 -15.02 4.94 -20.63
N ARG A 68 -14.61 4.18 -21.66
CA ARG A 68 -14.11 4.73 -22.94
C ARG A 68 -15.20 5.51 -23.68
N GLU A 69 -16.45 5.08 -23.56
CA GLU A 69 -17.61 5.79 -24.13
C GLU A 69 -17.97 7.08 -23.34
N GLY A 70 -17.24 7.37 -22.25
CA GLY A 70 -17.52 8.53 -21.40
C GLY A 70 -18.64 8.31 -20.39
N LYS A 71 -19.11 7.09 -20.26
CA LYS A 71 -20.17 6.74 -19.29
C LYS A 71 -19.59 6.61 -17.89
N ARG A 72 -20.43 6.83 -16.90
CA ARG A 72 -20.12 6.50 -15.50
C ARG A 72 -20.68 5.10 -15.21
N VAL A 73 -19.87 4.26 -14.60
CA VAL A 73 -20.26 2.89 -14.25
C VAL A 73 -20.61 2.83 -12.77
N HIS A 74 -21.80 2.31 -12.46
CA HIS A 74 -22.26 2.08 -11.09
C HIS A 74 -22.25 0.59 -10.80
N ILE A 75 -21.62 0.22 -9.71
CA ILE A 75 -21.62 -1.17 -9.21
C ILE A 75 -22.30 -1.14 -7.85
N ASP A 76 -23.48 -1.71 -7.78
CA ASP A 76 -24.33 -1.71 -6.58
C ASP A 76 -23.55 -2.26 -5.37
N GLY A 77 -23.65 -1.56 -4.26
CA GLY A 77 -22.97 -1.92 -3.01
C GLY A 77 -21.50 -1.51 -2.97
N LEU A 78 -20.90 -1.15 -4.11
CA LEU A 78 -19.51 -0.68 -4.16
C LEU A 78 -19.44 0.83 -4.40
N GLY A 79 -19.95 1.29 -5.55
CA GLY A 79 -19.89 2.71 -5.88
C GLY A 79 -19.78 2.99 -7.36
N TYR A 80 -19.29 4.18 -7.66
CA TYR A 80 -19.25 4.76 -9.01
C TYR A 80 -17.82 4.89 -9.50
N LEU A 81 -17.60 4.54 -10.75
CA LEU A 81 -16.34 4.70 -11.48
C LEU A 81 -16.57 5.73 -12.59
N GLN A 82 -15.63 6.64 -12.76
CA GLN A 82 -15.72 7.72 -13.77
C GLN A 82 -14.34 8.11 -14.24
N VAL A 83 -14.20 8.36 -15.53
CA VAL A 83 -12.96 8.89 -16.12
C VAL A 83 -12.75 10.33 -15.63
N THR A 84 -11.50 10.66 -15.31
CA THR A 84 -11.07 12.04 -15.06
C THR A 84 -10.06 12.44 -16.12
N LEU A 85 -10.13 13.71 -16.49
CA LEU A 85 -9.27 14.27 -17.52
C LEU A 85 -8.32 15.29 -16.91
N GLN A 86 -7.21 15.51 -17.56
CA GLN A 86 -6.32 16.61 -17.25
C GLN A 86 -6.20 17.52 -18.47
N CYS A 87 -6.09 18.80 -18.20
CA CYS A 87 -5.81 19.81 -19.20
C CYS A 87 -4.93 20.89 -18.56
N PRO A 88 -4.19 21.66 -19.37
CA PRO A 88 -3.48 22.84 -18.86
C PRO A 88 -4.44 23.84 -18.25
N ALA A 89 -4.00 24.58 -17.24
CA ALA A 89 -4.78 25.68 -16.68
C ALA A 89 -4.83 26.83 -17.70
N VAL A 90 -6.02 27.25 -18.08
CA VAL A 90 -6.26 28.34 -19.04
C VAL A 90 -7.30 29.29 -18.48
N GLN A 91 -7.27 30.53 -18.91
CA GLN A 91 -8.24 31.56 -18.50
C GLN A 91 -9.52 31.54 -19.35
N SER A 92 -9.44 31.00 -20.57
CA SER A 92 -10.58 30.94 -21.49
C SER A 92 -10.64 29.57 -22.16
N THR A 93 -11.85 29.09 -22.42
CA THR A 93 -12.08 27.83 -23.15
C THR A 93 -11.56 27.87 -24.58
N HIS A 94 -11.41 29.05 -25.17
CA HIS A 94 -10.89 29.22 -26.53
C HIS A 94 -9.37 29.05 -26.64
N GLU A 95 -8.66 29.06 -25.50
CA GLU A 95 -7.20 28.90 -25.45
C GLU A 95 -6.77 27.44 -25.50
N ILE A 96 -7.72 26.52 -25.28
CA ILE A 96 -7.39 25.10 -25.16
C ILE A 96 -7.79 24.35 -26.45
N ARG A 97 -6.87 23.54 -26.94
CA ARG A 97 -7.14 22.64 -28.06
C ARG A 97 -7.51 21.25 -27.49
N ALA A 98 -8.39 20.56 -28.22
CA ALA A 98 -8.81 19.20 -27.83
C ALA A 98 -7.64 18.25 -27.57
N GLU A 99 -6.57 18.40 -28.34
CA GLU A 99 -5.33 17.61 -28.23
C GLU A 99 -4.61 17.77 -26.88
N SER A 100 -4.87 18.88 -26.18
CA SER A 100 -4.27 19.14 -24.85
C SER A 100 -5.05 18.48 -23.72
N ILE A 101 -6.23 17.94 -24.01
CA ILE A 101 -7.06 17.24 -23.04
C ILE A 101 -6.70 15.76 -23.10
N ARG A 102 -6.26 15.22 -21.99
CA ARG A 102 -5.78 13.83 -21.92
C ARG A 102 -6.44 13.07 -20.78
N PHE A 103 -6.51 11.76 -20.93
CA PHE A 103 -6.88 10.87 -19.83
C PHE A 103 -5.94 11.09 -18.64
N LYS A 104 -6.52 11.25 -17.46
CA LYS A 104 -5.75 11.38 -16.21
C LYS A 104 -5.81 10.11 -15.38
N SER A 105 -7.02 9.64 -15.06
CA SER A 105 -7.22 8.52 -14.17
C SER A 105 -8.68 8.08 -14.18
N VAL A 106 -8.97 7.01 -13.46
CA VAL A 106 -10.35 6.64 -13.09
C VAL A 106 -10.56 7.04 -11.63
N ALA A 107 -11.58 7.85 -11.39
CA ALA A 107 -12.01 8.19 -10.03
C ALA A 107 -13.01 7.14 -9.55
N PHE A 108 -12.86 6.71 -8.31
CA PHE A 108 -13.80 5.83 -7.61
C PHE A 108 -14.48 6.62 -6.49
N ARG A 109 -15.82 6.60 -6.49
CA ARG A 109 -16.64 7.22 -5.44
C ARG A 109 -17.46 6.12 -4.75
N PRO A 110 -17.10 5.75 -3.52
CA PRO A 110 -17.81 4.69 -2.83
C PRO A 110 -19.26 5.07 -2.52
N GLU A 111 -20.13 4.09 -2.51
CA GLU A 111 -21.53 4.23 -2.17
C GLU A 111 -21.71 4.56 -0.68
N VAL A 112 -22.85 5.13 -0.34
CA VAL A 112 -23.18 5.51 1.05
C VAL A 112 -23.19 4.27 1.94
N GLU A 113 -23.82 3.20 1.46
CA GLU A 113 -23.92 1.93 2.18
C GLU A 113 -22.54 1.35 2.54
N LEU A 114 -21.62 1.37 1.59
CA LEU A 114 -20.24 0.91 1.84
C LEU A 114 -19.56 1.75 2.91
N LYS A 115 -19.70 3.09 2.83
CA LYS A 115 -19.14 4.00 3.84
C LYS A 115 -19.76 3.77 5.22
N ASP A 116 -21.08 3.58 5.24
CA ASP A 116 -21.82 3.40 6.50
C ASP A 116 -21.44 2.08 7.18
N SER A 117 -21.21 1.02 6.41
CA SER A 117 -20.77 -0.26 6.97
C SER A 117 -19.39 -0.16 7.64
N LEU A 118 -18.58 0.83 7.25
CA LEU A 118 -17.23 1.03 7.81
C LEU A 118 -17.21 1.99 9.01
N LYS A 119 -18.30 2.71 9.30
CA LYS A 119 -18.36 3.67 10.42
C LYS A 119 -18.15 3.00 11.78
N THR A 120 -18.54 1.74 11.90
CA THR A 120 -18.42 0.97 13.14
C THR A 120 -17.09 0.25 13.28
N MET A 121 -16.13 0.49 12.38
CA MET A 121 -14.84 -0.21 12.43
C MET A 121 -14.06 0.15 13.70
N THR A 122 -13.53 -0.86 14.35
CA THR A 122 -12.70 -0.68 15.55
C THR A 122 -11.28 -0.29 15.13
N LEU A 123 -10.74 0.77 15.74
CA LEU A 123 -9.41 1.28 15.44
C LEU A 123 -8.50 1.12 16.67
N GLU A 124 -7.28 0.65 16.44
CA GLU A 124 -6.26 0.47 17.47
C GLU A 124 -4.94 1.09 17.00
N ARG A 125 -4.27 1.79 17.90
CA ARG A 125 -2.96 2.37 17.55
C ARG A 125 -1.92 1.25 17.37
N ALA A 126 -1.16 1.31 16.30
CA ALA A 126 -0.11 0.33 16.03
C ALA A 126 0.94 0.36 17.13
N LYS A 127 1.28 -0.79 17.67
CA LYS A 127 2.31 -0.92 18.72
C LYS A 127 3.70 -0.60 18.19
N TYR A 128 3.93 -0.80 16.90
CA TYR A 128 5.21 -0.54 16.24
C TYR A 128 5.04 0.63 15.29
N LYS A 129 6.03 1.51 15.26
CA LYS A 129 6.01 2.67 14.37
C LYS A 129 5.97 2.21 12.91
N SER A 130 5.09 2.82 12.14
CA SER A 130 4.97 2.59 10.70
C SER A 130 6.02 3.37 9.89
N HIS A 131 6.81 4.20 10.56
CA HIS A 131 7.95 4.91 9.97
C HIS A 131 9.25 4.21 10.32
N SER A 132 10.13 4.11 9.35
CA SER A 132 11.50 3.69 9.63
C SER A 132 12.16 4.67 10.60
N ARG A 133 12.76 4.13 11.63
CA ARG A 133 13.63 4.90 12.53
C ARG A 133 14.82 5.42 11.72
N GLN A 134 15.14 6.67 11.88
CA GLN A 134 16.39 7.21 11.34
C GLN A 134 17.52 6.81 12.28
N LEU A 135 18.19 5.74 11.92
CA LEU A 135 19.38 5.26 12.65
C LEU A 135 20.61 5.58 11.82
N GLU A 136 21.64 6.05 12.48
CA GLU A 136 22.97 6.20 11.88
C GLU A 136 23.51 4.81 11.50
N PRO A 137 24.30 4.72 10.43
CA PRO A 137 24.85 3.43 9.98
C PRO A 137 25.56 2.66 11.09
N ASP A 138 26.44 3.32 11.83
CA ASP A 138 27.21 2.74 12.95
C ASP A 138 26.31 2.09 13.99
N ARG A 139 25.15 2.70 14.24
CA ARG A 139 24.19 2.16 15.20
C ARG A 139 23.50 0.89 14.70
N ILE A 140 23.28 0.82 13.38
CA ILE A 140 22.73 -0.39 12.76
C ILE A 140 23.74 -1.53 12.87
N ASP A 141 25.01 -1.24 12.58
CA ASP A 141 26.10 -2.22 12.65
C ASP A 141 26.25 -2.78 14.07
N GLN A 142 26.19 -1.93 15.08
CA GLN A 142 26.20 -2.36 16.49
C GLN A 142 25.03 -3.29 16.82
N LEU A 143 23.82 -2.95 16.35
CA LEU A 143 22.62 -3.75 16.57
C LEU A 143 22.73 -5.11 15.87
N LEU A 144 23.28 -5.13 14.65
CA LEU A 144 23.51 -6.36 13.89
C LEU A 144 24.57 -7.24 14.59
N ALA A 145 25.68 -6.66 15.02
CA ALA A 145 26.74 -7.39 15.76
C ALA A 145 26.15 -8.03 17.03
N SER A 146 25.37 -7.28 17.81
CA SER A 146 24.74 -7.81 19.02
C SER A 146 23.76 -8.94 18.71
N TYR A 147 23.00 -8.81 17.63
CA TYR A 147 22.02 -9.83 17.22
C TYR A 147 22.72 -11.11 16.78
N PHE A 148 23.74 -11.01 15.93
CA PHE A 148 24.46 -12.18 15.40
C PHE A 148 25.36 -12.85 16.45
N ALA A 149 25.65 -12.18 17.55
CA ALA A 149 26.32 -12.83 18.71
C ALA A 149 25.44 -13.93 19.34
N GLU A 150 24.11 -13.81 19.18
CA GLU A 150 23.15 -14.76 19.79
C GLU A 150 22.37 -15.58 18.75
N HIS A 151 22.42 -15.21 17.46
CA HIS A 151 21.60 -15.81 16.41
C HIS A 151 22.43 -16.06 15.15
N GLU A 152 22.32 -17.25 14.58
CA GLU A 152 23.06 -17.66 13.38
C GLU A 152 22.54 -16.96 12.10
N TYR A 153 21.27 -16.60 12.08
CA TYR A 153 20.67 -15.99 10.91
C TYR A 153 19.63 -14.93 11.31
N MET A 154 19.34 -14.05 10.40
CA MET A 154 18.36 -12.98 10.59
C MET A 154 17.30 -13.03 9.48
N THR A 155 16.03 -12.89 9.85
CA THR A 155 14.96 -12.70 8.87
C THR A 155 14.69 -11.20 8.65
N ARG A 156 14.06 -10.87 7.54
CA ARG A 156 13.63 -9.49 7.28
C ARG A 156 12.78 -8.93 8.43
N VAL A 157 11.89 -9.75 8.98
CA VAL A 157 11.00 -9.35 10.09
C VAL A 157 11.82 -9.07 11.37
N ALA A 158 12.82 -9.90 11.65
CA ALA A 158 13.71 -9.67 12.79
C ALA A 158 14.49 -8.36 12.63
N PHE A 159 15.06 -8.12 11.45
CA PHE A 159 15.79 -6.89 11.13
C PHE A 159 14.85 -5.65 11.25
N GLN A 160 13.64 -5.79 10.73
CA GLN A 160 12.63 -4.73 10.82
C GLN A 160 12.34 -4.35 12.27
N ARG A 161 12.18 -5.35 13.15
CA ARG A 161 11.91 -5.13 14.58
C ARG A 161 13.12 -4.55 15.30
N LEU A 162 14.29 -5.13 15.07
CA LEU A 162 15.56 -4.73 15.70
C LEU A 162 15.87 -3.25 15.44
N CYS A 163 15.74 -2.83 14.17
CA CYS A 163 16.08 -1.46 13.76
C CYS A 163 14.87 -0.51 13.74
N GLY A 164 13.66 -0.97 14.04
CA GLY A 164 12.45 -0.16 14.00
C GLY A 164 12.17 0.39 12.60
N LEU A 165 12.32 -0.44 11.57
CA LEU A 165 12.16 -0.06 10.17
C LEU A 165 10.80 -0.47 9.61
N THR A 166 10.35 0.20 8.55
CA THR A 166 9.23 -0.30 7.76
C THR A 166 9.69 -1.49 6.91
N SER A 167 8.75 -2.32 6.46
CA SER A 167 9.03 -3.52 5.67
C SER A 167 9.84 -3.20 4.41
N SER A 168 9.45 -2.15 3.68
CA SER A 168 10.12 -1.71 2.45
C SER A 168 11.54 -1.21 2.71
N THR A 169 11.74 -0.41 3.77
CA THR A 169 13.06 0.08 4.15
C THR A 169 13.97 -1.06 4.62
N ALA A 170 13.41 -1.99 5.38
CA ALA A 170 14.15 -3.17 5.84
C ALA A 170 14.62 -4.04 4.65
N SER A 171 13.73 -4.30 3.68
CA SER A 171 14.11 -5.04 2.46
C SER A 171 15.22 -4.33 1.70
N ARG A 172 15.05 -3.03 1.44
CA ARG A 172 16.05 -2.24 0.70
C ARG A 172 17.41 -2.25 1.40
N ARG A 173 17.44 -2.05 2.71
CA ARG A 173 18.69 -2.05 3.48
C ARG A 173 19.36 -3.44 3.52
N LEU A 174 18.57 -4.50 3.66
CA LEU A 174 19.10 -5.87 3.62
C LEU A 174 19.71 -6.18 2.24
N HIS A 175 19.10 -5.74 1.16
CA HIS A 175 19.69 -5.87 -0.18
C HIS A 175 21.01 -5.10 -0.28
N GLN A 176 21.08 -3.89 0.24
CA GLN A 176 22.32 -3.10 0.29
C GLN A 176 23.42 -3.82 1.09
N PHE A 177 23.09 -4.42 2.22
CA PHE A 177 24.07 -5.21 3.02
C PHE A 177 24.53 -6.47 2.28
N VAL A 178 23.66 -7.12 1.54
CA VAL A 178 24.03 -8.28 0.70
C VAL A 178 24.96 -7.83 -0.44
N GLU A 179 24.66 -6.73 -1.08
CA GLU A 179 25.48 -6.16 -2.16
C GLU A 179 26.84 -5.67 -1.66
N ALA A 180 26.86 -5.17 -0.43
CA ALA A 180 28.11 -4.73 0.21
C ALA A 180 28.92 -5.86 0.83
N UNK A 181 28.37 -7.11 0.73
CA UNK A 181 29.03 -8.27 1.24
C UNK A 181 28.97 -8.45 2.73
N UNK A 182 28.20 -7.90 3.26
CA UNK A 182 28.02 -8.05 4.64
C UNK A 182 27.04 -9.06 5.04
N UNK A 183 26.34 -9.62 4.10
CA UNK A 183 25.47 -10.66 4.43
C UNK A 183 25.29 -11.57 3.25
N UNK A 184 25.02 -12.64 3.51
CA UNK A 184 24.80 -13.61 2.49
C UNK A 184 23.33 -13.94 2.46
N UNK A 185 22.77 -14.09 1.45
CA UNK A 185 21.44 -14.37 1.35
C UNK A 185 21.27 -15.85 1.21
N UNK A 186 20.87 -16.37 1.97
CA UNK A 186 20.53 -17.74 1.90
C UNK A 186 19.13 -17.83 1.43
N UNK A 187 18.94 -18.08 0.37
CA UNK A 187 17.68 -18.16 -0.21
C UNK A 187 17.07 -19.44 0.21
N UNK A 188 16.35 -19.36 1.00
CA UNK A 188 15.53 -20.41 1.39
C UNK A 188 14.18 -20.18 0.86
N UNK A 189 13.60 -20.93 0.46
CA UNK A 189 12.31 -20.90 -0.11
C UNK A 189 11.49 -19.71 0.33
N ALA A 190 10.43 -19.65 1.00
CA ALA A 190 9.44 -18.62 1.29
C ALA A 190 9.95 -17.50 2.23
N THR A 191 10.97 -17.67 2.94
CA THR A 191 11.49 -16.67 3.88
C THR A 191 13.00 -16.51 3.70
N SER A 192 13.42 -15.37 3.17
CA SER A 192 14.85 -15.06 3.03
C SER A 192 15.49 -14.93 4.40
N ARG A 193 16.57 -15.67 4.61
CA ARG A 193 17.42 -15.62 5.81
C ARG A 193 18.74 -14.95 5.43
N PHE A 194 19.27 -14.18 6.34
CA PHE A 194 20.53 -13.45 6.17
C PHE A 194 21.50 -13.85 7.28
N THR A 195 22.73 -14.15 6.90
CA THR A 195 23.79 -14.51 7.85
C THR A 195 24.92 -13.48 7.74
N CYS A 196 25.63 -13.30 8.83
CA CYS A 196 26.82 -12.45 8.86
C CYS A 196 28.00 -13.20 8.23
N GLN A 197 28.84 -12.52 7.47
CA GLN A 197 30.12 -13.05 6.99
C GLN A 197 31.23 -12.71 7.95
#